data_5a58f0e134069b1b6188ce19a3ce106a
#
_entry.id   5a58f0e134069b1b6188ce19a3ce106a
#
_cell.length_a   1.000
_cell.length_b   1.000
_cell.length_c   1.000
_cell.angle_alpha   90.00
_cell.angle_beta   90.00
_cell.angle_gamma   90.00
#
_symmetry.space_group_name_H-M   'P 1'
#
loop_
_entity.id
_entity.type
_entity.pdbx_description
1 polymer ?
#
loop_
_entity_poly.entity_id
_entity_poly.type
_entity_poly.pdbx_seq_one_letter_code
_entity_poly.pdbx_strand_id
1 'polypeptide(L)'
;MKGASVLIIGCGDIGTRLGLTLLGEGCEVTAVRRNVERLPAGFDARAADYTRPGSLDFAAALRPDFVVATCNPFDRSEAGYRAGFGGGMRNLLAGLGDHRPRHIVMAGSTRVFAERDGGWVDELSPLTRED
;
A
#
# COMPACT_ATOMS: atom_id res chain seq x y z
N MET A 1 19.41 -4.85 1.00
CA MET A 1 18.06 -5.42 0.93
C MET A 1 17.95 -6.73 0.15
N LYS A 2 19.03 -7.19 -0.45
CA LYS A 2 19.04 -8.45 -1.20
C LYS A 2 18.45 -9.61 -0.38
N GLY A 3 17.49 -10.33 -0.98
CA GLY A 3 16.77 -11.41 -0.32
C GLY A 3 15.61 -10.98 0.60
N ALA A 4 15.38 -9.68 0.78
CA ALA A 4 14.24 -9.20 1.55
C ALA A 4 12.93 -9.42 0.78
N SER A 5 11.87 -9.76 1.49
CA SER A 5 10.52 -9.91 0.92
C SER A 5 9.69 -8.64 1.11
N VAL A 6 9.09 -8.17 0.03
CA VAL A 6 8.29 -6.94 0.01
C VAL A 6 6.90 -7.24 -0.53
N LEU A 7 5.88 -6.87 0.22
CA LEU A 7 4.48 -6.94 -0.18
C LEU A 7 4.00 -5.56 -0.60
N ILE A 8 3.55 -5.40 -1.84
CA ILE A 8 3.01 -4.15 -2.38
C ILE A 8 1.50 -4.28 -2.55
N ILE A 9 0.74 -3.52 -1.77
CA ILE A 9 -0.72 -3.49 -1.82
C ILE A 9 -1.19 -2.35 -2.72
N GLY A 10 -2.07 -2.64 -3.67
CA GLY A 10 -2.54 -1.67 -4.65
C GLY A 10 -1.51 -1.37 -5.73
N CYS A 11 -0.83 -2.39 -6.21
CA CYS A 11 0.29 -2.27 -7.15
C CYS A 11 -0.14 -1.71 -8.53
N GLY A 12 -0.33 -0.41 -8.60
CA GLY A 12 -0.55 0.36 -9.81
C GLY A 12 0.77 0.87 -10.41
N ASP A 13 0.79 2.09 -10.94
CA ASP A 13 1.98 2.67 -11.57
C ASP A 13 3.15 2.83 -10.58
N ILE A 14 2.91 3.46 -9.43
CA ILE A 14 3.94 3.68 -8.41
C ILE A 14 4.46 2.35 -7.86
N GLY A 15 3.55 1.46 -7.48
CA GLY A 15 3.91 0.15 -6.94
C GLY A 15 4.68 -0.70 -7.94
N THR A 16 4.33 -0.65 -9.23
CA THR A 16 5.04 -1.36 -10.29
C THR A 16 6.46 -0.86 -10.47
N ARG A 17 6.66 0.47 -10.51
CA ARG A 17 8.00 1.07 -10.61
C ARG A 17 8.88 0.72 -9.43
N LEU A 18 8.33 0.81 -8.22
CA LEU A 18 9.03 0.42 -7.00
C LEU A 18 9.40 -1.07 -7.05
N GLY A 19 8.46 -1.92 -7.39
CA GLY A 19 8.67 -3.36 -7.45
C GLY A 19 9.77 -3.76 -8.44
N LEU A 20 9.81 -3.14 -9.61
CA LEU A 20 10.87 -3.36 -10.60
C LEU A 20 12.25 -2.96 -10.07
N THR A 21 12.32 -1.82 -9.37
CA THR A 21 13.56 -1.39 -8.71
C THR A 21 14.00 -2.40 -7.66
N LEU A 22 13.08 -2.85 -6.81
CA LEU A 22 13.37 -3.82 -5.75
C LEU A 22 13.81 -5.19 -6.31
N LEU A 23 13.18 -5.66 -7.39
CA LEU A 23 13.62 -6.87 -8.10
C LEU A 23 15.05 -6.72 -8.61
N GLY A 24 15.39 -5.55 -9.16
CA GLY A 24 16.75 -5.26 -9.61
C GLY A 24 17.78 -5.29 -8.48
N GLU A 25 17.36 -5.00 -7.25
CA GLU A 25 18.19 -5.09 -6.05
C GLU A 25 18.20 -6.50 -5.41
N GLY A 26 17.52 -7.45 -6.00
CA GLY A 26 17.46 -8.84 -5.54
C GLY A 26 16.47 -9.10 -4.41
N CYS A 27 15.45 -8.25 -4.26
CA CYS A 27 14.32 -8.50 -3.36
C CYS A 27 13.30 -9.45 -4.00
N GLU A 28 12.54 -10.13 -3.17
CA GLU A 28 11.34 -10.86 -3.57
C GLU A 28 10.13 -9.91 -3.47
N VAL A 29 9.37 -9.76 -4.55
CA VAL A 29 8.24 -8.83 -4.60
C VAL A 29 6.95 -9.57 -4.83
N THR A 30 6.04 -9.48 -3.87
CA THR A 30 4.64 -9.89 -3.99
C THR A 30 3.80 -8.66 -4.26
N ALA A 31 3.06 -8.65 -5.36
CA ALA A 31 2.26 -7.51 -5.79
C ALA A 31 0.78 -7.85 -5.80
N VAL A 32 -0.02 -7.02 -5.15
CA VAL A 32 -1.46 -7.18 -5.04
C VAL A 32 -2.20 -6.14 -5.86
N ARG A 33 -3.02 -6.59 -6.78
CA ARG A 33 -4.00 -5.76 -7.49
C ARG A 33 -5.14 -6.62 -8.01
N ARG A 34 -6.24 -5.99 -8.39
CA ARG A 34 -7.40 -6.72 -8.92
C ARG A 34 -7.10 -7.40 -10.25
N ASN A 35 -6.49 -6.69 -11.20
CA ASN A 35 -6.08 -7.24 -12.48
C ASN A 35 -4.57 -7.49 -12.51
N VAL A 36 -4.18 -8.74 -12.25
CA VAL A 36 -2.77 -9.15 -12.18
C VAL A 36 -2.10 -9.28 -13.55
N GLU A 37 -2.87 -9.33 -14.64
CA GLU A 37 -2.32 -9.42 -15.99
C GLU A 37 -1.49 -8.18 -16.38
N ARG A 38 -1.73 -7.06 -15.71
CA ARG A 38 -0.98 -5.82 -15.91
C ARG A 38 0.35 -5.77 -15.17
N LEU A 39 0.64 -6.75 -14.33
CA LEU A 39 1.90 -6.80 -13.59
C LEU A 39 3.01 -7.36 -14.46
N PRO A 40 4.22 -6.76 -14.41
CA PRO A 40 5.39 -7.30 -15.09
C PRO A 40 5.75 -8.70 -14.60
N ALA A 41 6.49 -9.44 -15.42
CA ALA A 41 7.11 -10.70 -15.01
C ALA A 41 8.08 -10.48 -13.84
N GLY A 42 8.25 -11.49 -13.01
CA GLY A 42 9.13 -11.44 -11.82
C GLY A 42 8.42 -11.12 -10.52
N PHE A 43 7.21 -10.57 -10.56
CA PHE A 43 6.39 -10.38 -9.37
C PHE A 43 5.63 -11.68 -9.02
N ASP A 44 5.55 -12.00 -7.74
CA ASP A 44 4.53 -12.93 -7.24
C ASP A 44 3.19 -12.18 -7.23
N ALA A 45 2.38 -12.41 -8.25
CA ALA A 45 1.13 -11.68 -8.47
C ALA A 45 -0.02 -12.28 -7.67
N ARG A 46 -0.69 -11.47 -6.88
CA ARG A 46 -1.86 -11.86 -6.08
C ARG A 46 -3.07 -11.01 -6.46
N ALA A 47 -4.09 -11.65 -7.03
CA ALA A 47 -5.34 -10.99 -7.35
C ALA A 47 -6.17 -10.79 -6.09
N ALA A 48 -6.38 -9.56 -5.66
CA ALA A 48 -7.23 -9.24 -4.52
C ALA A 48 -7.74 -7.80 -4.60
N ASP A 49 -8.92 -7.60 -4.04
CA ASP A 49 -9.49 -6.28 -3.76
C ASP A 49 -9.26 -5.96 -2.28
N TYR A 50 -8.28 -5.11 -2.00
CA TYR A 50 -7.89 -4.78 -0.62
C TYR A 50 -8.99 -4.05 0.16
N THR A 51 -10.04 -3.56 -0.51
CA THR A 51 -11.20 -2.96 0.17
C THR A 51 -12.13 -4.00 0.81
N ARG A 52 -11.97 -5.27 0.44
CA ARG A 52 -12.80 -6.36 0.96
C ARG A 52 -12.18 -7.02 2.19
N PRO A 53 -12.92 -7.15 3.30
CA PRO A 53 -12.44 -7.90 4.46
C PRO A 53 -12.02 -9.32 4.11
N GLY A 54 -10.91 -9.78 4.67
CA GLY A 54 -10.37 -11.12 4.44
C GLY A 54 -9.56 -11.30 3.16
N SER A 55 -9.60 -10.33 2.24
CA SER A 55 -8.92 -10.43 0.94
C SER A 55 -7.39 -10.50 1.04
N LEU A 56 -6.81 -10.04 2.15
CA LEU A 56 -5.38 -9.98 2.39
C LEU A 56 -4.90 -10.99 3.46
N ASP A 57 -5.72 -11.97 3.81
CA ASP A 57 -5.40 -12.96 4.86
C ASP A 57 -4.16 -13.81 4.53
N PHE A 58 -3.80 -13.94 3.26
CA PHE A 58 -2.57 -14.60 2.83
C PHE A 58 -1.29 -13.90 3.34
N ALA A 59 -1.36 -12.63 3.71
CA ALA A 59 -0.21 -11.86 4.15
C ALA A 59 0.42 -12.42 5.44
N ALA A 60 -0.37 -13.02 6.33
CA ALA A 60 0.12 -13.66 7.53
C ALA A 60 1.05 -14.85 7.23
N ALA A 61 0.68 -15.70 6.27
CA ALA A 61 1.50 -16.85 5.83
C ALA A 61 2.72 -16.39 5.01
N LEU A 62 2.59 -15.32 4.23
CA LEU A 62 3.66 -14.74 3.42
C LEU A 62 4.79 -14.15 4.28
N ARG A 63 4.47 -13.59 5.45
CA ARG A 63 5.41 -12.98 6.40
C ARG A 63 6.39 -12.00 5.77
N PRO A 64 5.89 -10.94 5.08
CA PRO A 64 6.77 -10.01 4.39
C PRO A 64 7.68 -9.23 5.36
N ASP A 65 8.93 -8.98 4.96
CA ASP A 65 9.85 -8.11 5.70
C ASP A 65 9.39 -6.65 5.66
N PHE A 66 8.88 -6.22 4.51
CA PHE A 66 8.39 -4.85 4.30
C PHE A 66 7.03 -4.89 3.61
N VAL A 67 6.19 -3.91 3.94
CA VAL A 67 4.93 -3.68 3.26
C VAL A 67 4.86 -2.27 2.73
N VAL A 68 4.45 -2.11 1.48
CA VAL A 68 4.18 -0.82 0.87
C VAL A 68 2.73 -0.79 0.43
N ALA A 69 1.96 0.15 0.96
CA ALA A 69 0.56 0.35 0.63
C ALA A 69 0.42 1.57 -0.28
N THR A 70 0.08 1.34 -1.54
CA THR A 70 -0.24 2.38 -2.52
C THR A 70 -1.74 2.38 -2.83
N CYS A 71 -2.54 2.31 -1.76
CA CYS A 71 -3.98 2.30 -1.86
C CYS A 71 -4.51 3.64 -2.40
N ASN A 72 -5.55 3.57 -3.21
CA ASN A 72 -6.24 4.72 -3.75
C ASN A 72 -7.71 4.72 -3.31
N PRO A 73 -8.38 5.88 -3.23
CA PRO A 73 -9.80 5.91 -3.04
C PRO A 73 -10.50 5.22 -4.23
N PHE A 74 -11.61 4.56 -3.95
CA PHE A 74 -12.40 3.90 -4.97
C PHE A 74 -13.03 4.93 -5.92
N ASP A 75 -13.48 6.03 -5.35
CA ASP A 75 -13.96 7.22 -6.02
C ASP A 75 -13.67 8.47 -5.15
N ARG A 76 -14.12 9.64 -5.56
CA ARG A 76 -13.87 10.89 -4.85
C ARG A 76 -14.90 11.21 -3.74
N SER A 77 -15.80 10.26 -3.43
CA SER A 77 -16.73 10.41 -2.31
C SER A 77 -16.01 10.15 -0.98
N GLU A 78 -16.60 10.62 0.11
CA GLU A 78 -16.11 10.30 1.46
C GLU A 78 -16.08 8.78 1.69
N ALA A 79 -17.13 8.07 1.28
CA ALA A 79 -17.21 6.62 1.35
C ALA A 79 -16.08 5.94 0.55
N GLY A 80 -15.77 6.44 -0.64
CA GLY A 80 -14.68 5.95 -1.48
C GLY A 80 -13.30 6.14 -0.82
N TYR A 81 -13.07 7.30 -0.18
CA TYR A 81 -11.85 7.56 0.60
C TYR A 81 -11.74 6.65 1.82
N ARG A 82 -12.82 6.50 2.57
CA ARG A 82 -12.85 5.60 3.75
C ARG A 82 -12.60 4.14 3.36
N ALA A 83 -13.20 3.66 2.29
CA ALA A 83 -13.01 2.29 1.80
C ALA A 83 -11.59 2.08 1.27
N GLY A 84 -11.09 2.98 0.42
CA GLY A 84 -9.79 2.84 -0.21
C GLY A 84 -8.62 2.96 0.78
N PHE A 85 -8.59 4.01 1.57
CA PHE A 85 -7.49 4.23 2.52
C PHE A 85 -7.74 3.52 3.85
N GLY A 86 -8.81 3.87 4.56
CA GLY A 86 -9.09 3.32 5.89
C GLY A 86 -9.40 1.83 5.86
N GLY A 87 -10.30 1.40 4.99
CA GLY A 87 -10.67 0.00 4.81
C GLY A 87 -9.49 -0.84 4.33
N GLY A 88 -8.75 -0.35 3.34
CA GLY A 88 -7.57 -1.02 2.81
C GLY A 88 -6.52 -1.27 3.90
N MET A 89 -6.22 -0.26 4.71
CA MET A 89 -5.24 -0.42 5.80
C MET A 89 -5.75 -1.34 6.91
N ARG A 90 -7.03 -1.24 7.29
CA ARG A 90 -7.61 -2.19 8.26
C ARG A 90 -7.53 -3.63 7.77
N ASN A 91 -7.85 -3.87 6.51
CA ASN A 91 -7.79 -5.22 5.92
C ASN A 91 -6.35 -5.74 5.83
N LEU A 92 -5.38 -4.87 5.53
CA LEU A 92 -3.96 -5.21 5.55
C LEU A 92 -3.51 -5.61 6.95
N LEU A 93 -3.79 -4.80 7.96
CA LEU A 93 -3.39 -5.09 9.34
C LEU A 93 -4.05 -6.38 9.85
N ALA A 94 -5.32 -6.61 9.53
CA ALA A 94 -6.01 -7.87 9.85
C ALA A 94 -5.37 -9.05 9.12
N GLY A 95 -5.02 -8.89 7.84
CA GLY A 95 -4.39 -9.94 7.03
C GLY A 95 -2.99 -10.32 7.49
N LEU A 96 -2.24 -9.39 8.07
CA LEU A 96 -0.93 -9.65 8.67
C LEU A 96 -1.02 -10.49 9.95
N GLY A 97 -2.17 -10.46 10.63
CA GLY A 97 -2.36 -11.18 11.89
C GLY A 97 -1.32 -10.81 12.95
N ASP A 98 -0.61 -11.80 13.47
CA ASP A 98 0.45 -11.60 14.48
C ASP A 98 1.81 -11.23 13.84
N HIS A 99 1.93 -11.32 12.53
CA HIS A 99 3.17 -10.94 11.85
C HIS A 99 3.41 -9.43 11.93
N ARG A 100 4.65 -9.06 12.24
CA ARG A 100 5.09 -7.67 12.32
C ARG A 100 6.21 -7.45 11.30
N PRO A 101 5.91 -6.85 10.13
CA PRO A 101 6.95 -6.44 9.19
C PRO A 101 7.92 -5.46 9.86
N ARG A 102 9.13 -5.36 9.35
CA ARG A 102 10.11 -4.37 9.82
C ARG A 102 9.60 -2.95 9.66
N HIS A 103 8.97 -2.68 8.50
CA HIS A 103 8.31 -1.39 8.22
C HIS A 103 7.07 -1.58 7.36
N ILE A 104 6.10 -0.69 7.57
CA ILE A 104 4.95 -0.48 6.69
C ILE A 104 5.03 0.96 6.21
N VAL A 105 5.08 1.15 4.90
CA VAL A 105 5.07 2.47 4.25
C VAL A 105 3.74 2.64 3.53
N MET A 106 3.05 3.73 3.81
CA MET A 106 1.80 4.06 3.13
C MET A 106 1.97 5.33 2.31
N ALA A 107 1.65 5.28 1.04
CA ALA A 107 1.53 6.46 0.21
C ALA A 107 0.25 7.21 0.56
N GLY A 108 0.39 8.44 1.00
CA GLY A 108 -0.72 9.32 1.37
C GLY A 108 -0.92 10.46 0.37
N SER A 109 -1.73 11.42 0.76
CA SER A 109 -2.00 12.63 -0.01
C SER A 109 -1.56 13.86 0.77
N THR A 110 -1.02 14.85 0.07
CA THR A 110 -0.70 16.17 0.65
C THR A 110 -1.92 16.90 1.19
N ARG A 111 -3.13 16.46 0.85
CA ARG A 111 -4.38 17.01 1.40
C ARG A 111 -4.52 16.85 2.92
N VAL A 112 -3.72 15.98 3.52
CA VAL A 112 -3.71 15.82 5.00
C VAL A 112 -3.19 17.05 5.73
N PHE A 113 -2.40 17.91 5.06
CA PHE A 113 -1.87 19.11 5.68
C PHE A 113 -2.90 20.24 5.75
N ALA A 114 -2.86 21.00 6.81
CA ALA A 114 -3.74 22.16 7.01
C ALA A 114 -3.38 23.37 6.12
N GLU A 115 -2.16 23.39 5.57
CA GLU A 115 -1.67 24.44 4.68
C GLU A 115 -2.52 24.52 3.39
N ARG A 116 -2.92 25.73 3.00
CA ARG A 116 -3.80 25.98 1.83
C ARG A 116 -3.29 27.07 0.88
N ASP A 117 -2.21 27.76 1.28
CA ASP A 117 -1.73 28.98 0.59
C ASP A 117 -0.46 28.69 -0.24
N GLY A 118 -0.11 27.44 -0.47
CA GLY A 118 1.06 27.04 -1.26
C GLY A 118 2.39 27.11 -0.49
N GLY A 119 2.34 27.19 0.83
CA GLY A 119 3.51 27.16 1.69
C GLY A 119 4.16 25.76 1.74
N TRP A 120 5.42 25.74 2.17
CA TRP A 120 6.14 24.48 2.39
C TRP A 120 5.58 23.73 3.60
N VAL A 121 5.53 22.41 3.46
CA VAL A 121 5.10 21.50 4.55
C VAL A 121 6.14 20.40 4.75
N ASP A 122 6.19 19.90 5.97
CA ASP A 122 7.04 18.78 6.38
C ASP A 122 6.29 17.88 7.39
N GLU A 123 6.98 16.91 7.94
CA GLU A 123 6.40 15.94 8.88
C GLU A 123 5.94 16.58 10.22
N LEU A 124 6.33 17.82 10.51
CA LEU A 124 5.92 18.56 11.70
C LEU A 124 4.79 19.56 11.42
N SER A 125 4.43 19.74 10.15
CA SER A 125 3.40 20.68 9.74
C SER A 125 2.01 20.26 10.26
N PRO A 126 1.15 21.22 10.64
CA PRO A 126 -0.19 20.91 11.11
C PRO A 126 -1.01 20.11 10.10
N LEU A 127 -1.77 19.15 10.60
CA LEU A 127 -2.70 18.37 9.80
C LEU A 127 -4.09 18.99 9.83
N THR A 128 -4.84 18.84 8.74
CA THR A 128 -6.24 19.24 8.72
C THR A 128 -7.04 18.35 9.66
N ARG A 129 -8.04 18.95 10.31
CA ARG A 129 -9.05 18.25 11.12
C ARG A 129 -10.43 18.26 10.48
N GLU A 130 -10.51 18.81 9.28
CA GLU A 130 -11.75 18.79 8.50
C GLU A 130 -11.90 17.41 7.88
N ASP A 131 -13.04 16.79 8.15
CA ASP A 131 -13.47 15.53 7.53
C ASP A 131 -13.86 15.73 6.05
#